data_6b732da8f33ad55c4bf74d610088e09b
#
_entry.id   6b732da8f33ad55c4bf74d610088e09b
#
_cell.length_a   1.000
_cell.length_b   1.000
_cell.length_c   1.000
_cell.angle_alpha   90.00
_cell.angle_beta   90.00
_cell.angle_gamma   90.00
#
_symmetry.space_group_name_H-M   'P 1'
#
loop_
_entity.id
_entity.type
_entity.pdbx_description
1 polymer ?
#
loop_
_entity_poly.entity_id
_entity_poly.type
_entity_poly.pdbx_seq_one_letter_code
_entity_poly.pdbx_strand_id
1 'polypeptide(L)'
;VKKLTGNVVATGDDELYVAYFNYSGAATTGGFYSGFATPPEIVYDVELEVLGSCIKQNGDSNIILTAENIENFDSIRWLIENEFGTFVPTGNINTTFKPTLAGSYKLEGVLECSNLNFLSNKIVVSICPSDSDLDGIIDNIDIDKDNDGINNSIESFGNASIDLTNELSPSI
;
A
#
# COMPACT_ATOMS: atom_id res chain seq x y z
N VAL A 1 21.00 -37.21 15.84
CA VAL A 1 20.78 -36.68 14.48
C VAL A 1 19.45 -37.22 13.99
N LYS A 2 18.48 -36.30 13.72
CA LYS A 2 17.20 -36.69 13.13
C LYS A 2 17.39 -36.94 11.63
N LYS A 3 16.96 -38.09 11.14
CA LYS A 3 16.88 -38.38 9.71
C LYS A 3 15.69 -37.67 9.13
N LEU A 4 15.93 -36.74 8.22
CA LEU A 4 14.87 -35.99 7.51
C LEU A 4 14.58 -36.72 6.20
N THR A 5 13.32 -36.87 5.85
CA THR A 5 12.87 -37.48 4.59
C THR A 5 11.80 -36.59 3.97
N GLY A 6 11.85 -36.37 2.66
CA GLY A 6 10.95 -35.47 1.93
C GLY A 6 11.48 -34.06 1.84
N ASN A 7 10.59 -33.13 1.52
CA ASN A 7 10.93 -31.70 1.45
C ASN A 7 11.11 -31.15 2.86
N VAL A 8 12.23 -30.49 3.08
CA VAL A 8 12.57 -29.85 4.35
C VAL A 8 12.47 -28.34 4.17
N VAL A 9 11.63 -27.72 4.97
CA VAL A 9 11.50 -26.26 5.02
C VAL A 9 12.12 -25.80 6.34
N ALA A 10 13.02 -24.84 6.27
CA ALA A 10 13.60 -24.16 7.43
C ALA A 10 13.16 -22.70 7.40
N THR A 11 12.58 -22.22 8.49
CA THR A 11 12.10 -20.84 8.64
C THR A 11 12.80 -20.18 9.83
N GLY A 12 13.10 -18.89 9.71
CA GLY A 12 13.67 -18.06 10.78
C GLY A 12 13.29 -16.59 10.54
N ASP A 13 13.37 -15.80 11.60
CA ASP A 13 13.07 -14.35 11.56
C ASP A 13 14.30 -13.53 11.11
N ASP A 14 15.44 -14.20 10.93
CA ASP A 14 16.72 -13.62 10.53
C ASP A 14 17.43 -14.51 9.49
N GLU A 15 18.64 -14.11 9.09
CA GLU A 15 19.48 -14.85 8.16
C GLU A 15 19.59 -16.34 8.51
N LEU A 16 19.23 -17.19 7.58
CA LEU A 16 19.19 -18.62 7.78
C LEU A 16 20.31 -19.32 6.99
N TYR A 17 21.17 -20.02 7.68
CA TYR A 17 22.19 -20.88 7.09
C TYR A 17 21.81 -22.34 7.25
N VAL A 18 21.60 -23.05 6.15
CA VAL A 18 21.24 -24.48 6.17
C VAL A 18 22.36 -25.31 5.60
N ALA A 19 22.89 -26.21 6.42
CA ALA A 19 23.82 -27.26 5.96
C ALA A 19 23.12 -28.62 6.03
N TYR A 20 23.24 -29.40 4.99
CA TYR A 20 22.75 -30.78 4.98
C TYR A 20 23.86 -31.75 4.67
N PHE A 21 23.81 -32.92 5.32
CA PHE A 21 24.69 -34.03 5.07
C PHE A 21 23.87 -35.27 4.81
N ASN A 22 24.13 -35.93 3.69
CA ASN A 22 23.55 -37.21 3.38
C ASN A 22 24.66 -38.30 3.52
N TYR A 23 24.35 -39.33 4.30
CA TYR A 23 25.24 -40.44 4.55
C TYR A 23 24.59 -41.75 4.11
N SER A 24 25.25 -42.47 3.24
CA SER A 24 24.83 -43.80 2.81
C SER A 24 26.05 -44.70 2.67
N GLY A 25 26.35 -45.47 3.72
CA GLY A 25 27.49 -46.40 3.71
C GLY A 25 28.86 -45.69 3.54
N ALA A 26 29.54 -45.99 2.44
CA ALA A 26 30.84 -45.38 2.14
C ALA A 26 30.78 -44.06 1.37
N ALA A 27 29.60 -43.59 1.01
CA ALA A 27 29.40 -42.34 0.26
C ALA A 27 28.78 -41.28 1.15
N THR A 28 29.41 -40.12 1.21
CA THR A 28 28.89 -38.93 1.90
C THR A 28 28.69 -37.79 0.90
N THR A 29 27.51 -37.23 0.87
CA THR A 29 27.26 -36.01 0.10
C THR A 29 26.71 -34.98 1.06
N GLY A 30 27.19 -33.76 0.96
CA GLY A 30 26.70 -32.65 1.76
C GLY A 30 26.67 -31.37 0.93
N GLY A 31 25.87 -30.47 1.32
CA GLY A 31 25.76 -29.15 0.72
C GLY A 31 25.49 -28.11 1.76
N PHE A 32 25.83 -26.90 1.43
CA PHE A 32 25.55 -25.70 2.21
C PHE A 32 24.65 -24.80 1.35
N TYR A 33 23.57 -24.35 1.93
CA TYR A 33 22.69 -23.37 1.30
C TYR A 33 22.61 -22.14 2.20
N SER A 34 23.03 -21.01 1.65
CA SER A 34 22.74 -19.70 2.20
C SER A 34 21.89 -18.97 1.17
N GLY A 35 20.61 -18.93 1.39
CA GLY A 35 19.69 -18.23 0.50
C GLY A 35 18.67 -17.52 1.34
N PHE A 36 18.47 -16.25 1.04
CA PHE A 36 17.42 -15.45 1.65
C PHE A 36 16.39 -15.18 0.57
N ALA A 37 15.13 -15.48 0.87
CA ALA A 37 14.05 -14.89 0.12
C ALA A 37 13.89 -13.45 0.65
N THR A 38 14.38 -12.47 -0.08
CA THR A 38 14.05 -11.08 0.20
C THR A 38 12.55 -10.93 0.02
N PRO A 39 11.80 -10.48 1.05
CA PRO A 39 10.38 -10.25 0.89
C PRO A 39 10.12 -9.19 -0.20
N PRO A 40 8.97 -9.24 -0.87
CA PRO A 40 8.61 -8.20 -1.82
C PRO A 40 8.50 -6.86 -1.11
N GLU A 41 8.80 -5.78 -1.80
CA GLU A 41 8.75 -4.42 -1.28
C GLU A 41 7.83 -3.56 -2.12
N ILE A 42 7.16 -2.60 -1.47
CA ILE A 42 6.41 -1.55 -2.12
C ILE A 42 7.22 -0.27 -2.04
N VAL A 43 7.53 0.30 -3.19
CA VAL A 43 8.04 1.66 -3.33
C VAL A 43 6.89 2.59 -3.66
N TYR A 44 6.89 3.70 -2.98
CA TYR A 44 5.89 4.76 -3.10
C TYR A 44 6.46 5.85 -3.99
N ASP A 45 5.97 5.96 -5.20
CA ASP A 45 6.34 7.01 -6.13
C ASP A 45 5.21 8.05 -6.23
N VAL A 46 5.58 9.32 -6.20
CA VAL A 46 4.66 10.45 -6.11
C VAL A 46 5.09 11.57 -7.02
N GLU A 47 4.23 11.97 -7.93
CA GLU A 47 4.34 13.28 -8.54
C GLU A 47 3.98 14.37 -7.52
N LEU A 48 4.86 15.39 -7.39
CA LEU A 48 4.62 16.52 -6.48
C LEU A 48 3.40 17.32 -6.95
N GLU A 49 2.31 17.25 -6.21
CA GLU A 49 1.15 18.12 -6.36
C GLU A 49 1.01 19.05 -5.13
N VAL A 50 0.27 20.13 -5.28
CA VAL A 50 0.07 21.14 -4.23
C VAL A 50 -0.59 20.55 -2.98
N LEU A 51 -1.51 19.59 -3.14
CA LEU A 51 -2.22 18.93 -2.05
C LEU A 51 -1.50 17.69 -1.49
N GLY A 52 -0.32 17.34 -2.03
CA GLY A 52 0.44 16.16 -1.62
C GLY A 52 -0.10 14.83 -2.19
N SER A 53 0.33 13.73 -1.56
CA SER A 53 0.11 12.37 -2.05
C SER A 53 -1.12 11.76 -1.39
N CYS A 54 -2.27 11.91 -2.02
CA CYS A 54 -3.53 11.42 -1.49
C CYS A 54 -4.52 11.09 -2.61
N ILE A 55 -5.58 10.38 -2.29
CA ILE A 55 -6.67 10.09 -3.21
C ILE A 55 -7.71 11.21 -3.13
N LYS A 56 -8.00 11.84 -4.25
CA LYS A 56 -9.03 12.87 -4.36
C LYS A 56 -10.43 12.25 -4.13
N GLN A 57 -11.41 13.07 -3.79
CA GLN A 57 -12.78 12.60 -3.51
C GLN A 57 -13.43 11.90 -4.71
N ASN A 58 -13.04 12.22 -5.93
CA ASN A 58 -13.48 11.56 -7.16
C ASN A 58 -12.79 10.20 -7.41
N GLY A 59 -11.89 9.76 -6.51
CA GLY A 59 -11.11 8.53 -6.64
C GLY A 59 -9.85 8.66 -7.50
N ASP A 60 -9.55 9.85 -8.02
CA ASP A 60 -8.30 10.08 -8.74
C ASP A 60 -7.12 10.28 -7.78
N SER A 61 -5.92 9.90 -8.21
CA SER A 61 -4.70 10.08 -7.43
C SER A 61 -3.49 10.18 -8.34
N ASN A 62 -2.44 10.80 -7.82
CA ASN A 62 -1.11 10.82 -8.45
C ASN A 62 -0.17 9.72 -7.88
N ILE A 63 -0.72 8.84 -7.03
CA ILE A 63 0.03 7.80 -6.35
C ILE A 63 0.23 6.61 -7.30
N ILE A 64 1.47 6.17 -7.41
CA ILE A 64 1.83 4.91 -8.06
C ILE A 64 2.60 4.07 -7.04
N LEU A 65 2.09 2.89 -6.73
CA LEU A 65 2.80 1.91 -5.93
C LEU A 65 3.53 0.96 -6.88
N THR A 66 4.83 0.79 -6.69
CA THR A 66 5.68 -0.07 -7.49
C THR A 66 6.16 -1.26 -6.66
N ALA A 67 6.07 -2.44 -7.23
CA ALA A 67 6.54 -3.67 -6.63
C ALA A 67 8.04 -3.84 -6.92
N GLU A 68 8.86 -4.02 -5.88
CA GLU A 68 10.29 -4.31 -5.98
C GLU A 68 10.62 -5.65 -5.32
N ASN A 69 11.82 -6.17 -5.60
CA ASN A 69 12.32 -7.44 -5.09
C ASN A 69 11.42 -8.63 -5.44
N ILE A 70 10.83 -8.62 -6.64
CA ILE A 70 9.83 -9.60 -7.08
C ILE A 70 10.39 -10.69 -7.99
N GLU A 71 11.67 -10.67 -8.33
CA GLU A 71 12.31 -11.53 -9.33
C GLU A 71 12.30 -13.02 -8.96
N ASN A 72 12.17 -13.31 -7.67
CA ASN A 72 12.19 -14.67 -7.13
C ASN A 72 10.79 -15.25 -6.90
N PHE A 73 9.72 -14.50 -7.18
CA PHE A 73 8.35 -14.94 -7.00
C PHE A 73 7.72 -15.37 -8.33
N ASP A 74 6.95 -16.45 -8.30
CA ASP A 74 6.24 -16.95 -9.47
C ASP A 74 5.04 -16.04 -9.82
N SER A 75 4.45 -15.41 -8.82
CA SER A 75 3.37 -14.45 -8.99
C SER A 75 3.32 -13.45 -7.84
N ILE A 76 2.70 -12.31 -8.11
CA ILE A 76 2.44 -11.25 -7.11
C ILE A 76 0.97 -10.86 -7.13
N ARG A 77 0.48 -10.34 -6.01
CA ARG A 77 -0.85 -9.72 -5.93
C ARG A 77 -0.89 -8.60 -4.91
N TRP A 78 -1.62 -7.56 -5.24
CA TRP A 78 -1.86 -6.43 -4.35
C TRP A 78 -3.01 -6.73 -3.40
N LEU A 79 -2.82 -6.39 -2.13
CA LEU A 79 -3.78 -6.57 -1.06
C LEU A 79 -4.17 -5.21 -0.48
N ILE A 80 -5.43 -5.08 -0.05
CA ILE A 80 -5.94 -3.94 0.72
C ILE A 80 -6.48 -4.44 2.06
N GLU A 81 -6.24 -3.68 3.13
CA GLU A 81 -6.78 -3.96 4.45
C GLU A 81 -8.28 -3.61 4.50
N ASN A 82 -9.11 -4.57 4.88
CA ASN A 82 -10.54 -4.35 5.05
C ASN A 82 -10.85 -3.78 6.45
N GLU A 83 -12.12 -3.45 6.71
CA GLU A 83 -12.61 -2.92 7.99
C GLU A 83 -12.39 -3.85 9.21
N PHE A 84 -12.10 -5.13 8.99
CA PHE A 84 -11.77 -6.11 10.03
C PHE A 84 -10.27 -6.25 10.27
N GLY A 85 -9.42 -5.43 9.64
CA GLY A 85 -7.96 -5.50 9.75
C GLY A 85 -7.33 -6.66 8.96
N THR A 86 -8.09 -7.27 8.04
CA THR A 86 -7.62 -8.40 7.21
C THR A 86 -7.26 -7.90 5.83
N PHE A 87 -6.10 -8.33 5.32
CA PHE A 87 -5.67 -8.02 3.97
C PHE A 87 -6.38 -8.95 2.96
N VAL A 88 -7.09 -8.35 1.99
CA VAL A 88 -7.83 -9.04 0.94
C VAL A 88 -7.31 -8.63 -0.44
N PRO A 89 -7.36 -9.53 -1.45
CA PRO A 89 -6.88 -9.21 -2.79
C PRO A 89 -7.66 -8.06 -3.44
N THR A 90 -6.93 -7.14 -4.07
CA THR A 90 -7.52 -6.06 -4.89
C THR A 90 -7.91 -6.53 -6.29
N GLY A 91 -7.42 -7.70 -6.72
CA GLY A 91 -7.52 -8.20 -8.10
C GLY A 91 -6.40 -7.72 -9.03
N ASN A 92 -5.54 -6.81 -8.59
CA ASN A 92 -4.39 -6.35 -9.38
C ASN A 92 -3.18 -7.26 -9.14
N ILE A 93 -2.50 -7.63 -10.24
CA ILE A 93 -1.31 -8.49 -10.28
C ILE A 93 -0.13 -7.85 -11.03
N ASN A 94 -0.26 -6.59 -11.43
CA ASN A 94 0.80 -5.89 -12.17
C ASN A 94 1.91 -5.43 -11.23
N THR A 95 3.08 -5.17 -11.78
CA THR A 95 4.23 -4.62 -11.03
C THR A 95 4.01 -3.20 -10.53
N THR A 96 3.06 -2.48 -11.14
CA THR A 96 2.63 -1.14 -10.71
C THR A 96 1.14 -1.15 -10.42
N PHE A 97 0.74 -0.38 -9.42
CA PHE A 97 -0.65 -0.25 -8.99
C PHE A 97 -0.98 1.20 -8.65
N LYS A 98 -2.03 1.74 -9.27
CA LYS A 98 -2.60 3.04 -8.95
C LYS A 98 -3.81 2.83 -8.03
N PRO A 99 -3.70 3.13 -6.72
CA PRO A 99 -4.80 2.97 -5.79
C PRO A 99 -5.92 3.99 -6.06
N THR A 100 -7.16 3.54 -5.98
CA THR A 100 -8.37 4.38 -6.11
C THR A 100 -9.14 4.49 -4.80
N LEU A 101 -8.73 3.76 -3.77
CA LEU A 101 -9.32 3.78 -2.44
C LEU A 101 -8.24 4.11 -1.42
N ALA A 102 -8.59 4.94 -0.44
CA ALA A 102 -7.74 5.14 0.73
C ALA A 102 -7.71 3.87 1.59
N GLY A 103 -6.58 3.58 2.21
CA GLY A 103 -6.41 2.38 3.03
C GLY A 103 -4.96 1.94 3.13
N SER A 104 -4.77 0.80 3.79
CA SER A 104 -3.47 0.16 3.93
C SER A 104 -3.29 -0.89 2.86
N TYR A 105 -2.14 -0.88 2.21
CA TYR A 105 -1.80 -1.80 1.12
C TYR A 105 -0.59 -2.65 1.47
N LYS A 106 -0.59 -3.89 0.99
CA LYS A 106 0.55 -4.81 0.97
C LYS A 106 0.66 -5.48 -0.40
N LEU A 107 1.87 -5.92 -0.71
CA LEU A 107 2.14 -6.82 -1.81
C LEU A 107 2.38 -8.22 -1.25
N GLU A 108 1.81 -9.23 -1.89
CA GLU A 108 2.07 -10.62 -1.60
C GLU A 108 2.80 -11.25 -2.78
N GLY A 109 3.97 -11.82 -2.50
CA GLY A 109 4.72 -12.66 -3.42
C GLY A 109 4.45 -14.12 -3.13
N VAL A 110 4.21 -14.92 -4.17
CA VAL A 110 3.89 -16.35 -4.07
C VAL A 110 4.99 -17.18 -4.69
N LEU A 111 5.47 -18.19 -3.96
CA LEU A 111 6.35 -19.24 -4.46
C LEU A 111 5.53 -20.52 -4.64
N GLU A 112 5.14 -20.84 -5.88
CA GLU A 112 4.24 -21.97 -6.18
C GLU A 112 4.84 -23.32 -5.77
N CYS A 113 6.15 -23.51 -5.98
CA CYS A 113 6.81 -24.78 -5.68
C CYS A 113 6.89 -25.10 -4.18
N SER A 114 6.71 -24.11 -3.29
CA SER A 114 6.75 -24.30 -1.83
C SER A 114 5.42 -23.97 -1.14
N ASN A 115 4.42 -23.44 -1.85
CA ASN A 115 3.19 -22.90 -1.31
C ASN A 115 3.43 -21.84 -0.20
N LEU A 116 4.51 -21.07 -0.32
CA LEU A 116 4.85 -20.03 0.63
C LEU A 116 4.47 -18.67 0.06
N ASN A 117 3.85 -17.87 0.90
CA ASN A 117 3.47 -16.50 0.60
C ASN A 117 4.30 -15.55 1.48
N PHE A 118 4.83 -14.52 0.86
CA PHE A 118 5.61 -13.47 1.50
C PHE A 118 4.87 -12.14 1.39
N LEU A 119 4.80 -11.42 2.49
CA LEU A 119 4.16 -10.11 2.53
C LEU A 119 5.21 -9.00 2.58
N SER A 120 4.97 -7.94 1.83
CA SER A 120 5.78 -6.72 1.86
C SER A 120 5.58 -5.90 3.14
N ASN A 121 6.33 -4.78 3.22
CA ASN A 121 6.00 -3.65 4.08
C ASN A 121 4.54 -3.18 3.85
N LYS A 122 3.99 -2.47 4.83
CA LYS A 122 2.67 -1.84 4.76
C LYS A 122 2.81 -0.39 4.32
N ILE A 123 2.08 -0.01 3.27
CA ILE A 123 1.93 1.37 2.82
C ILE A 123 0.52 1.86 3.14
N VAL A 124 0.42 3.06 3.67
CA VAL A 124 -0.87 3.71 3.96
C VAL A 124 -1.10 4.82 2.94
N VAL A 125 -2.23 4.76 2.26
CA VAL A 125 -2.69 5.76 1.30
C VAL A 125 -3.89 6.47 1.91
N SER A 126 -3.81 7.80 2.05
CA SER A 126 -4.85 8.63 2.65
C SER A 126 -5.77 9.24 1.60
N ILE A 127 -6.95 9.68 2.03
CA ILE A 127 -7.80 10.55 1.22
C ILE A 127 -7.32 12.00 1.35
N CYS A 128 -7.46 12.78 0.28
CA CYS A 128 -7.16 14.20 0.32
C CYS A 128 -8.14 14.94 1.25
N PRO A 129 -7.69 15.98 1.94
CA PRO A 129 -8.59 16.92 2.56
C PRO A 129 -9.59 17.50 1.54
N SER A 130 -10.75 17.95 2.01
CA SER A 130 -11.73 18.58 1.15
C SER A 130 -11.19 19.90 0.60
N ASP A 131 -11.49 20.17 -0.66
CA ASP A 131 -11.22 21.38 -1.42
C ASP A 131 -12.42 21.53 -2.36
N SER A 132 -13.37 22.39 -1.96
CA SER A 132 -14.72 22.40 -2.53
C SER A 132 -14.80 23.04 -3.90
N ASP A 133 -14.04 24.09 -4.13
CA ASP A 133 -13.98 24.83 -5.41
C ASP A 133 -12.82 24.40 -6.30
N LEU A 134 -11.93 23.52 -5.78
CA LEU A 134 -10.76 22.98 -6.48
C LEU A 134 -9.70 24.03 -6.87
N ASP A 135 -9.56 25.10 -6.08
CA ASP A 135 -8.56 26.13 -6.31
C ASP A 135 -7.15 25.74 -5.79
N GLY A 136 -7.06 24.66 -5.01
CA GLY A 136 -5.83 24.14 -4.42
C GLY A 136 -5.63 24.56 -2.95
N ILE A 137 -6.57 25.29 -2.37
CA ILE A 137 -6.63 25.63 -0.95
C ILE A 137 -7.68 24.73 -0.28
N ILE A 138 -7.29 23.97 0.76
CA ILE A 138 -8.22 23.07 1.44
C ILE A 138 -9.24 23.85 2.27
N ASP A 139 -10.47 23.35 2.35
CA ASP A 139 -11.62 23.97 3.04
C ASP A 139 -11.32 24.48 4.46
N ASN A 140 -10.37 23.84 5.16
CA ASN A 140 -10.05 24.21 6.55
C ASN A 140 -9.26 25.52 6.70
N ILE A 141 -8.59 25.96 5.63
CA ILE A 141 -7.78 27.19 5.62
C ILE A 141 -8.22 28.15 4.53
N ASP A 142 -9.22 27.77 3.74
CA ASP A 142 -9.80 28.59 2.72
C ASP A 142 -10.74 29.65 3.31
N ILE A 143 -10.58 30.87 2.84
CA ILE A 143 -11.39 32.02 3.29
C ILE A 143 -12.62 32.27 2.40
N ASP A 144 -12.70 31.60 1.25
CA ASP A 144 -13.75 31.70 0.23
C ASP A 144 -13.93 30.33 -0.44
N LYS A 145 -14.60 29.41 0.26
CA LYS A 145 -14.66 27.97 -0.06
C LYS A 145 -15.36 27.59 -1.34
N ASP A 146 -16.20 28.46 -1.88
CA ASP A 146 -16.92 28.26 -3.13
C ASP A 146 -16.47 29.21 -4.24
N ASN A 147 -15.45 30.06 -3.92
CA ASN A 147 -14.77 30.99 -4.83
C ASN A 147 -15.74 31.95 -5.55
N ASP A 148 -16.80 32.36 -4.86
CA ASP A 148 -17.78 33.30 -5.40
C ASP A 148 -17.37 34.78 -5.21
N GLY A 149 -16.27 35.03 -4.48
CA GLY A 149 -15.68 36.33 -4.19
C GLY A 149 -16.22 36.95 -2.86
N ILE A 150 -17.01 36.21 -2.11
CA ILE A 150 -17.50 36.61 -0.78
C ILE A 150 -16.83 35.73 0.28
N ASN A 151 -16.21 36.35 1.26
CA ASN A 151 -15.52 35.62 2.30
C ASN A 151 -16.49 34.82 3.19
N ASN A 152 -16.18 33.57 3.52
CA ASN A 152 -16.93 32.64 4.37
C ASN A 152 -17.46 33.31 5.67
N SER A 153 -16.67 34.20 6.27
CA SER A 153 -17.07 34.90 7.51
C SER A 153 -18.17 35.90 7.28
N ILE A 154 -18.33 36.43 6.08
CA ILE A 154 -19.39 37.37 5.69
C ILE A 154 -20.66 36.59 5.37
N GLU A 155 -20.55 35.52 4.56
CA GLU A 155 -21.67 34.68 4.16
C GLU A 155 -22.33 33.98 5.35
N SER A 156 -21.49 33.44 6.26
CA SER A 156 -21.96 32.75 7.46
C SER A 156 -22.43 33.68 8.59
N PHE A 157 -22.29 35.00 8.46
CA PHE A 157 -22.50 35.94 9.57
C PHE A 157 -21.76 35.52 10.85
N GLY A 158 -20.62 34.85 10.71
CA GLY A 158 -19.87 34.28 11.83
C GLY A 158 -20.49 33.00 12.41
N ASN A 159 -21.44 32.38 11.73
CA ASN A 159 -22.07 31.13 12.17
C ASN A 159 -21.35 29.92 11.55
N ALA A 160 -20.55 29.23 12.34
CA ALA A 160 -19.78 28.05 11.91
C ALA A 160 -20.65 26.84 11.53
N SER A 161 -21.97 26.88 11.70
CA SER A 161 -22.89 25.79 11.34
C SER A 161 -23.49 25.95 9.95
N ILE A 162 -23.20 27.07 9.25
CA ILE A 162 -23.64 27.24 7.87
C ILE A 162 -22.69 26.51 6.95
N ASP A 163 -23.27 25.70 6.06
CA ASP A 163 -22.51 25.03 4.99
C ASP A 163 -22.17 26.07 3.90
N LEU A 164 -20.88 26.33 3.72
CA LEU A 164 -20.34 27.29 2.77
C LEU A 164 -19.68 26.59 1.58
N THR A 165 -19.92 25.29 1.41
CA THR A 165 -19.38 24.48 0.32
C THR A 165 -20.34 24.39 -0.88
N ASN A 166 -21.46 25.10 -0.83
CA ASN A 166 -22.50 25.02 -1.85
C ASN A 166 -22.74 26.40 -2.46
N GLU A 167 -22.62 26.50 -3.78
CA GLU A 167 -22.91 27.70 -4.59
C GLU A 167 -24.34 28.29 -4.40
N LEU A 168 -25.19 27.55 -3.71
CA LEU A 168 -26.53 27.97 -3.35
C LEU A 168 -26.62 28.52 -1.93
N SER A 169 -25.53 28.95 -1.33
CA SER A 169 -25.53 29.66 -0.06
C SER A 169 -26.55 30.80 -0.12
N PRO A 170 -27.40 30.96 0.89
CA PRO A 170 -28.57 31.81 0.78
C PRO A 170 -28.16 33.24 0.50
N SER A 171 -28.38 33.66 -0.74
CA SER A 171 -28.40 35.10 -1.04
C SER A 171 -29.49 35.74 -0.22
N ILE A 172 -29.10 36.63 0.67
CA ILE A 172 -29.96 37.47 1.51
C ILE A 172 -30.73 38.44 0.63
#